data_78ed9194a7d606a6de58a2e5db75916a
#
_entry.id   78ed9194a7d606a6de58a2e5db75916a
#
_cell.length_a   1.000
_cell.length_b   1.000
_cell.length_c   1.000
_cell.angle_alpha   90.00
_cell.angle_beta   90.00
_cell.angle_gamma   90.00
#
_symmetry.space_group_name_H-M   'P 1'
#
loop_
_entity.id
_entity.type
_entity.pdbx_description
1 polymer ?
#
loop_
_entity_poly.entity_id
_entity_poly.type
_entity_poly.pdbx_seq_one_letter_code
_entity_poly.pdbx_strand_id
1 'polypeptide(L)'
;NYPLGRIAGNQWGPAVTVLRTEAGAPYYFSFHKGEEGSDARNAAKLDPNHKELANTVVIGKSGSGKTVLETFLLAQLQKFNTPTKPLSCVLFDKDLGASVAVRAMGGRYYPLKNGVPSGFNPFQLDPTPNNLTFLETLVRFLVRREGMPLTPSQERQISQAIAGVMGADKKHRRLSAVMEFLDPTDENGLCVRLERWCRGGPLGWLLDNEADTLNIDECPIMGFDVTEFLDNDETRTPTIMYLMHRIESLFDGRRVAIFMDEFWKLL
;
A
#
# COMPACT_ATOMS: atom_id res chain seq x y z
N ASN A 1 -2.97 -36.45 17.02
CA ASN A 1 -2.08 -35.32 17.34
C ASN A 1 -2.34 -34.22 16.36
N TYR A 2 -3.07 -33.23 16.80
CA TYR A 2 -3.39 -32.07 15.97
C TYR A 2 -2.28 -31.03 16.12
N PRO A 3 -1.84 -30.38 15.05
CA PRO A 3 -0.92 -29.26 15.16
C PRO A 3 -1.69 -28.09 15.79
N LEU A 4 -1.58 -27.97 17.07
CA LEU A 4 -2.24 -26.93 17.86
C LEU A 4 -1.61 -25.56 17.70
N GLY A 5 -0.75 -25.38 16.70
CA GLY A 5 0.10 -24.20 16.57
C GLY A 5 1.14 -24.14 17.69
N ARG A 6 1.93 -23.10 17.73
CA ARG A 6 2.99 -22.95 18.76
C ARG A 6 2.83 -21.66 19.53
N ILE A 7 2.91 -21.76 20.85
CA ILE A 7 2.91 -20.57 21.75
C ILE A 7 4.05 -19.62 21.37
N ALA A 8 5.21 -20.14 20.96
CA ALA A 8 6.44 -19.40 20.67
C ALA A 8 6.84 -19.41 19.18
N GLY A 9 5.88 -19.59 18.26
CA GLY A 9 6.17 -19.71 16.81
C GLY A 9 6.22 -18.41 16.01
N ASN A 10 6.05 -17.26 16.66
CA ASN A 10 6.02 -15.97 15.97
C ASN A 10 7.40 -15.30 16.11
N GLN A 11 8.03 -14.86 15.01
CA GLN A 11 9.28 -14.11 15.02
C GLN A 11 9.20 -12.79 15.81
N TRP A 12 8.00 -12.25 16.02
CA TRP A 12 7.79 -11.02 16.78
C TRP A 12 7.59 -11.26 18.28
N GLY A 13 7.44 -12.53 18.72
CA GLY A 13 7.20 -12.90 20.12
C GLY A 13 6.23 -14.08 20.28
N PRO A 14 5.32 -14.05 21.26
CA PRO A 14 4.34 -15.11 21.44
C PRO A 14 3.34 -15.17 20.29
N ALA A 15 2.51 -16.21 20.23
CA ALA A 15 1.44 -16.34 19.25
C ALA A 15 0.59 -15.06 19.15
N VAL A 16 0.14 -14.73 17.95
CA VAL A 16 -0.70 -13.54 17.70
C VAL A 16 -1.99 -13.63 18.49
N THR A 17 -2.61 -14.80 18.45
CA THR A 17 -3.85 -15.07 19.22
C THR A 17 -4.05 -16.56 19.38
N VAL A 18 -5.08 -16.93 20.16
CA VAL A 18 -5.54 -18.31 20.28
C VAL A 18 -6.94 -18.39 19.67
N LEU A 19 -7.06 -19.22 18.65
CA LEU A 19 -8.32 -19.50 17.97
C LEU A 19 -8.87 -20.87 18.43
N ARG A 20 -10.13 -21.12 18.17
CA ARG A 20 -10.77 -22.40 18.44
C ARG A 20 -10.90 -23.20 17.14
N THR A 21 -10.44 -24.44 17.14
CA THR A 21 -10.68 -25.39 16.04
C THR A 21 -12.12 -25.90 16.04
N GLU A 22 -12.56 -26.53 14.95
CA GLU A 22 -13.87 -27.20 14.89
C GLU A 22 -14.04 -28.25 15.98
N ALA A 23 -12.96 -28.96 16.34
CA ALA A 23 -12.95 -29.95 17.43
C ALA A 23 -12.91 -29.30 18.82
N GLY A 24 -12.97 -27.97 18.93
CA GLY A 24 -12.98 -27.23 20.19
C GLY A 24 -11.59 -27.07 20.85
N ALA A 25 -10.53 -27.59 20.23
CA ALA A 25 -9.16 -27.44 20.76
C ALA A 25 -8.60 -26.03 20.51
N PRO A 26 -7.73 -25.53 21.40
CA PRO A 26 -7.04 -24.26 21.18
C PRO A 26 -6.02 -24.38 20.03
N TYR A 27 -5.98 -23.35 19.15
CA TYR A 27 -4.99 -23.19 18.09
C TYR A 27 -4.24 -21.88 18.26
N TYR A 28 -2.94 -21.97 18.52
CA TYR A 28 -2.06 -20.80 18.67
C TYR A 28 -1.67 -20.28 17.28
N PHE A 29 -2.34 -19.20 16.86
CA PHE A 29 -2.15 -18.61 15.56
C PHE A 29 -0.92 -17.67 15.55
N SER A 30 -0.11 -17.80 14.50
CA SER A 30 1.02 -16.91 14.19
C SER A 30 1.10 -16.71 12.67
N PHE A 31 1.47 -15.52 12.24
CA PHE A 31 1.68 -15.24 10.81
C PHE A 31 2.94 -15.93 10.28
N HIS A 32 3.99 -16.00 11.10
CA HIS A 32 5.24 -16.64 10.72
C HIS A 32 5.13 -18.16 10.87
N LYS A 33 5.72 -18.87 9.92
CA LYS A 33 5.86 -20.32 10.02
C LYS A 33 6.95 -20.63 11.06
N GLY A 34 6.57 -21.32 12.12
CA GLY A 34 7.56 -21.87 13.07
C GLY A 34 8.29 -23.06 12.43
N GLU A 35 9.60 -23.18 12.65
CA GLU A 35 10.33 -24.38 12.22
C GLU A 35 9.75 -25.64 12.87
N GLU A 36 9.49 -26.67 12.06
CA GLU A 36 9.11 -28.00 12.55
C GLU A 36 10.27 -28.57 13.38
N GLY A 37 10.05 -28.81 14.67
CA GLY A 37 11.03 -29.42 15.56
C GLY A 37 11.73 -28.48 16.55
N SER A 38 11.59 -27.15 16.46
CA SER A 38 12.17 -26.24 17.44
C SER A 38 11.35 -26.22 18.74
N ASP A 39 11.85 -26.83 19.79
CA ASP A 39 11.36 -26.60 21.15
C ASP A 39 11.53 -25.11 21.51
N ALA A 40 10.69 -24.60 22.42
CA ALA A 40 10.77 -23.21 22.90
C ALA A 40 12.19 -22.78 23.35
N ARG A 41 13.06 -23.74 23.68
CA ARG A 41 14.47 -23.56 23.99
C ARG A 41 15.35 -23.24 22.76
N ASN A 42 14.90 -23.53 21.54
CA ASN A 42 15.64 -23.29 20.30
C ASN A 42 15.16 -22.04 19.55
N ALA A 43 14.09 -21.37 19.98
CA ALA A 43 13.65 -20.09 19.41
C ALA A 43 14.74 -19.00 19.47
N ALA A 44 15.73 -19.14 20.35
CA ALA A 44 16.90 -18.28 20.44
C ALA A 44 17.98 -18.55 19.38
N LYS A 45 17.82 -19.60 18.56
CA LYS A 45 18.79 -20.00 17.51
C LYS A 45 18.29 -19.67 16.09
N LEU A 46 17.15 -18.99 15.93
CA LEU A 46 16.80 -18.41 14.64
C LEU A 46 17.90 -17.40 14.29
N ASP A 47 18.54 -17.62 13.14
CA ASP A 47 19.51 -16.66 12.62
C ASP A 47 18.86 -15.27 12.62
N PRO A 48 19.36 -14.29 13.39
CA PRO A 48 18.78 -12.96 13.45
C PRO A 48 18.77 -12.27 12.09
N ASN A 49 19.53 -12.79 11.12
CA ASN A 49 19.58 -12.29 9.74
C ASN A 49 18.60 -13.01 8.81
N HIS A 50 18.00 -14.12 9.21
CA HIS A 50 16.99 -14.83 8.41
C HIS A 50 15.60 -14.28 8.70
N LYS A 51 15.21 -13.24 7.97
CA LYS A 51 13.86 -12.64 8.03
C LYS A 51 12.95 -13.38 7.03
N GLU A 52 12.16 -14.32 7.51
CA GLU A 52 11.11 -14.91 6.69
C GLU A 52 9.91 -13.96 6.57
N LEU A 53 9.42 -13.79 5.34
CA LEU A 53 8.15 -13.11 5.09
C LEU A 53 6.99 -14.03 5.51
N ALA A 54 6.01 -13.46 6.18
CA ALA A 54 4.81 -14.16 6.58
C ALA A 54 3.66 -13.84 5.63
N ASN A 55 3.18 -14.85 4.90
CA ASN A 55 2.02 -14.71 4.03
C ASN A 55 0.88 -15.58 4.56
N THR A 56 -0.29 -14.99 4.75
CA THR A 56 -1.49 -15.67 5.21
C THR A 56 -2.64 -15.37 4.26
N VAL A 57 -3.35 -16.40 3.82
CA VAL A 57 -4.55 -16.28 3.00
C VAL A 57 -5.76 -16.70 3.83
N VAL A 58 -6.78 -15.85 3.88
CA VAL A 58 -8.05 -16.11 4.53
C VAL A 58 -9.10 -16.38 3.47
N ILE A 59 -9.62 -17.60 3.44
CA ILE A 59 -10.63 -18.03 2.48
C ILE A 59 -11.95 -18.29 3.19
N GLY A 60 -13.03 -17.72 2.68
CA GLY A 60 -14.37 -17.93 3.23
C GLY A 60 -15.46 -17.34 2.35
N LYS A 61 -16.67 -17.85 2.47
CA LYS A 61 -17.85 -17.31 1.78
C LYS A 61 -18.13 -15.87 2.20
N SER A 62 -18.85 -15.12 1.36
CA SER A 62 -19.34 -13.80 1.76
C SER A 62 -20.17 -13.93 3.06
N GLY A 63 -20.01 -12.99 3.98
CA GLY A 63 -20.70 -13.02 5.29
C GLY A 63 -20.13 -14.02 6.31
N SER A 64 -19.05 -14.74 6.02
CA SER A 64 -18.42 -15.69 6.95
C SER A 64 -17.58 -15.05 8.07
N GLY A 65 -17.47 -13.72 8.09
CA GLY A 65 -16.71 -12.99 9.11
C GLY A 65 -15.23 -12.76 8.77
N LYS A 66 -14.84 -12.81 7.49
CA LYS A 66 -13.44 -12.55 7.06
C LYS A 66 -12.94 -11.19 7.57
N THR A 67 -13.66 -10.11 7.28
CA THR A 67 -13.31 -8.74 7.71
C THR A 67 -13.25 -8.61 9.23
N VAL A 68 -14.15 -9.33 9.96
CA VAL A 68 -14.10 -9.39 11.43
C VAL A 68 -12.84 -10.09 11.92
N LEU A 69 -12.45 -11.19 11.28
CA LEU A 69 -11.19 -11.88 11.60
C LEU A 69 -9.97 -11.00 11.30
N GLU A 70 -9.95 -10.31 10.17
CA GLU A 70 -8.85 -9.40 9.78
C GLU A 70 -8.69 -8.25 10.78
N THR A 71 -9.78 -7.57 11.14
CA THR A 71 -9.77 -6.49 12.14
C THR A 71 -9.42 -6.99 13.53
N PHE A 72 -9.85 -8.21 13.89
CA PHE A 72 -9.44 -8.86 15.14
C PHE A 72 -7.94 -9.14 15.14
N LEU A 73 -7.38 -9.71 14.05
CA LEU A 73 -5.95 -9.98 13.94
C LEU A 73 -5.14 -8.68 13.94
N LEU A 74 -5.62 -7.63 13.26
CA LEU A 74 -5.03 -6.30 13.29
C LEU A 74 -4.94 -5.76 14.74
N ALA A 75 -6.02 -5.90 15.52
CA ALA A 75 -6.05 -5.51 16.92
C ALA A 75 -5.05 -6.34 17.76
N GLN A 76 -4.99 -7.66 17.54
CA GLN A 76 -4.07 -8.54 18.26
C GLN A 76 -2.60 -8.24 17.94
N LEU A 77 -2.29 -7.74 16.74
CA LEU A 77 -0.94 -7.33 16.37
C LEU A 77 -0.44 -6.13 17.17
N GLN A 78 -1.32 -5.27 17.66
CA GLN A 78 -0.92 -4.05 18.40
C GLN A 78 -0.08 -4.35 19.64
N LYS A 79 -0.18 -5.54 20.23
CA LYS A 79 0.69 -5.96 21.35
C LYS A 79 2.19 -6.05 20.98
N PHE A 80 2.49 -6.14 19.67
CA PHE A 80 3.87 -6.16 19.18
C PHE A 80 4.39 -4.77 18.84
N ASN A 81 3.57 -3.73 18.90
CA ASN A 81 3.99 -2.36 18.69
C ASN A 81 4.64 -1.81 19.97
N THR A 82 5.96 -1.64 19.94
CA THR A 82 6.72 -1.14 21.09
C THR A 82 7.63 0.01 20.65
N PRO A 83 8.04 0.91 21.56
CA PRO A 83 8.94 2.01 21.21
C PRO A 83 10.26 1.57 20.58
N THR A 84 10.76 0.39 20.95
CA THR A 84 12.02 -0.17 20.42
C THR A 84 11.83 -0.97 19.14
N LYS A 85 10.63 -1.43 18.86
CA LYS A 85 10.24 -2.20 17.66
C LYS A 85 8.88 -1.75 17.19
N PRO A 86 8.81 -0.61 16.49
CA PRO A 86 7.55 -0.08 16.00
C PRO A 86 6.90 -1.02 14.99
N LEU A 87 5.58 -1.03 14.98
CA LEU A 87 4.76 -1.78 14.04
C LEU A 87 3.89 -0.82 13.25
N SER A 88 3.97 -0.89 11.93
CA SER A 88 3.03 -0.22 11.03
C SER A 88 2.07 -1.25 10.41
N CYS A 89 0.78 -0.94 10.43
CA CYS A 89 -0.26 -1.76 9.84
C CYS A 89 -0.99 -0.97 8.75
N VAL A 90 -1.11 -1.58 7.58
CA VAL A 90 -1.85 -1.01 6.45
C VAL A 90 -2.97 -1.97 6.08
N LEU A 91 -4.18 -1.45 5.91
CA LEU A 91 -5.34 -2.22 5.53
C LEU A 91 -5.98 -1.63 4.27
N PHE A 92 -6.08 -2.44 3.22
CA PHE A 92 -6.93 -2.18 2.06
C PHE A 92 -8.28 -2.82 2.30
N ASP A 93 -9.29 -1.99 2.43
CA ASP A 93 -10.63 -2.35 2.89
C ASP A 93 -11.67 -2.19 1.78
N LYS A 94 -12.75 -2.91 1.90
CA LYS A 94 -13.91 -2.80 1.04
C LYS A 94 -15.17 -2.48 1.85
N ASP A 95 -16.00 -1.62 1.29
CA ASP A 95 -17.32 -1.26 1.85
C ASP A 95 -17.24 -0.66 3.28
N LEU A 96 -16.13 0.04 3.60
CA LEU A 96 -15.89 0.68 4.91
C LEU A 96 -15.91 -0.30 6.10
N GLY A 97 -15.77 -1.61 5.85
CA GLY A 97 -15.95 -2.67 6.84
C GLY A 97 -15.03 -2.56 8.06
N ALA A 98 -13.80 -2.08 7.86
CA ALA A 98 -12.82 -1.90 8.92
C ALA A 98 -12.72 -0.47 9.46
N SER A 99 -13.46 0.49 8.91
CA SER A 99 -13.36 1.92 9.24
C SER A 99 -13.48 2.21 10.74
N VAL A 100 -14.46 1.61 11.39
CA VAL A 100 -14.70 1.80 12.84
C VAL A 100 -13.54 1.19 13.64
N ALA A 101 -13.10 -0.01 13.30
CA ALA A 101 -12.04 -0.71 14.01
C ALA A 101 -10.70 0.04 13.91
N VAL A 102 -10.32 0.50 12.70
CA VAL A 102 -9.08 1.27 12.49
C VAL A 102 -9.09 2.55 13.33
N ARG A 103 -10.19 3.32 13.30
CA ARG A 103 -10.32 4.56 14.08
C ARG A 103 -10.35 4.32 15.58
N ALA A 104 -11.01 3.26 16.04
CA ALA A 104 -11.07 2.90 17.45
C ALA A 104 -9.68 2.53 18.03
N MET A 105 -8.78 2.00 17.18
CA MET A 105 -7.39 1.73 17.52
C MET A 105 -6.47 2.95 17.40
N GLY A 106 -7.00 4.16 17.13
CA GLY A 106 -6.22 5.38 16.94
C GLY A 106 -5.59 5.52 15.56
N GLY A 107 -6.01 4.69 14.60
CA GLY A 107 -5.54 4.73 13.22
C GLY A 107 -6.22 5.81 12.37
N ARG A 108 -5.63 6.09 11.21
CA ARG A 108 -6.23 6.95 10.17
C ARG A 108 -6.92 6.09 9.12
N TYR A 109 -8.07 6.55 8.63
CA TYR A 109 -8.83 5.84 7.61
C TYR A 109 -9.19 6.79 6.47
N TYR A 110 -8.80 6.43 5.26
CA TYR A 110 -8.90 7.19 4.04
C TYR A 110 -10.00 6.61 3.13
N PRO A 111 -11.20 7.20 3.10
CA PRO A 111 -12.25 6.79 2.16
C PRO A 111 -11.93 7.38 0.79
N LEU A 112 -11.40 6.57 -0.12
CA LEU A 112 -11.11 6.98 -1.49
C LEU A 112 -12.38 6.90 -2.33
N LYS A 113 -12.79 8.02 -2.95
CA LYS A 113 -14.01 8.11 -3.75
C LYS A 113 -13.72 8.68 -5.14
N ASN A 114 -14.38 8.14 -6.15
CA ASN A 114 -14.28 8.65 -7.51
C ASN A 114 -14.73 10.11 -7.60
N GLY A 115 -13.93 10.92 -8.31
CA GLY A 115 -14.22 12.35 -8.50
C GLY A 115 -13.99 13.25 -7.28
N VAL A 116 -13.60 12.70 -6.15
CA VAL A 116 -13.26 13.46 -4.94
C VAL A 116 -11.73 13.54 -4.81
N PRO A 117 -11.16 14.74 -4.56
CA PRO A 117 -9.71 14.88 -4.37
C PRO A 117 -9.18 13.86 -3.35
N SER A 118 -8.26 13.00 -3.80
CA SER A 118 -7.67 11.95 -2.95
C SER A 118 -6.72 12.51 -1.89
N GLY A 119 -6.19 13.71 -2.14
CA GLY A 119 -5.09 14.29 -1.37
C GLY A 119 -3.73 13.68 -1.70
N PHE A 120 -3.60 12.94 -2.80
CA PHE A 120 -2.33 12.34 -3.22
C PHE A 120 -1.62 13.26 -4.22
N ASN A 121 -0.33 13.49 -3.94
CA ASN A 121 0.56 14.20 -4.86
C ASN A 121 1.95 13.54 -4.83
N PRO A 122 2.21 12.58 -5.74
CA PRO A 122 3.49 11.86 -5.79
C PRO A 122 4.71 12.78 -5.98
N PHE A 123 4.54 13.95 -6.59
CA PHE A 123 5.61 14.92 -6.82
C PHE A 123 6.05 15.68 -5.57
N GLN A 124 5.32 15.54 -4.44
CA GLN A 124 5.72 16.08 -3.14
C GLN A 124 6.73 15.19 -2.41
N LEU A 125 7.04 14.01 -2.93
CA LEU A 125 8.09 13.15 -2.41
C LEU A 125 9.47 13.80 -2.56
N ASP A 126 10.42 13.37 -1.73
CA ASP A 126 11.80 13.84 -1.85
C ASP A 126 12.46 13.31 -3.14
N PRO A 127 13.36 14.07 -3.80
CA PRO A 127 13.95 13.70 -5.09
C PRO A 127 15.06 12.64 -4.93
N THR A 128 14.73 11.51 -4.29
CA THR A 128 15.64 10.36 -4.20
C THR A 128 15.64 9.56 -5.50
N PRO A 129 16.69 8.80 -5.83
CA PRO A 129 16.72 7.96 -7.03
C PRO A 129 15.53 7.00 -7.12
N ASN A 130 15.10 6.42 -5.99
CA ASN A 130 13.94 5.52 -5.93
C ASN A 130 12.63 6.26 -6.28
N ASN A 131 12.42 7.43 -5.71
CA ASN A 131 11.23 8.25 -5.98
C ASN A 131 11.21 8.76 -7.43
N LEU A 132 12.36 9.15 -8.00
CA LEU A 132 12.45 9.54 -9.41
C LEU A 132 12.11 8.38 -10.35
N THR A 133 12.65 7.19 -10.09
CA THR A 133 12.33 5.97 -10.86
C THR A 133 10.84 5.61 -10.76
N PHE A 134 10.27 5.75 -9.56
CA PHE A 134 8.83 5.54 -9.37
C PHE A 134 8.00 6.54 -10.18
N LEU A 135 8.32 7.84 -10.12
CA LEU A 135 7.60 8.89 -10.87
C LEU A 135 7.67 8.64 -12.37
N GLU A 136 8.83 8.24 -12.90
CA GLU A 136 8.97 7.86 -14.30
C GLU A 136 8.05 6.69 -14.66
N THR A 137 8.03 5.66 -13.83
CA THR A 137 7.17 4.49 -14.05
C THR A 137 5.70 4.86 -14.00
N LEU A 138 5.32 5.70 -13.03
CA LEU A 138 3.94 6.18 -12.89
C LEU A 138 3.53 7.01 -14.11
N VAL A 139 4.32 8.01 -14.52
CA VAL A 139 3.98 8.84 -15.68
C VAL A 139 3.91 8.02 -16.97
N ARG A 140 4.86 7.08 -17.20
CA ARG A 140 4.78 6.14 -18.33
C ARG A 140 3.48 5.34 -18.33
N PHE A 141 3.02 4.90 -17.16
CA PHE A 141 1.74 4.21 -17.03
C PHE A 141 0.56 5.13 -17.41
N LEU A 142 0.53 6.35 -16.88
CA LEU A 142 -0.56 7.31 -17.10
C LEU A 142 -0.72 7.74 -18.57
N VAL A 143 0.39 7.85 -19.30
CA VAL A 143 0.38 8.23 -20.73
C VAL A 143 0.27 7.05 -21.69
N ARG A 144 0.21 5.81 -21.16
CA ARG A 144 0.09 4.61 -21.98
C ARG A 144 -1.21 4.59 -22.76
N ARG A 145 -1.13 4.20 -24.04
CA ARG A 145 -2.29 3.90 -24.89
C ARG A 145 -2.09 2.53 -25.54
N GLU A 146 -3.18 1.78 -25.62
CA GLU A 146 -3.17 0.50 -26.31
C GLU A 146 -2.81 0.68 -27.79
N GLY A 147 -1.97 -0.17 -28.33
CA GLY A 147 -1.47 -0.09 -29.71
C GLY A 147 -0.49 1.05 -30.01
N MET A 148 -0.15 1.89 -29.01
CA MET A 148 0.77 3.02 -29.19
C MET A 148 1.87 2.99 -28.11
N PRO A 149 2.90 2.15 -28.28
CA PRO A 149 4.03 2.10 -27.34
C PRO A 149 4.79 3.43 -27.32
N LEU A 150 5.43 3.73 -26.20
CA LEU A 150 6.29 4.90 -26.07
C LEU A 150 7.55 4.72 -26.92
N THR A 151 7.92 5.76 -27.64
CA THR A 151 9.20 5.80 -28.35
C THR A 151 10.35 6.13 -27.40
N PRO A 152 11.59 5.76 -27.71
CA PRO A 152 12.75 6.14 -26.90
C PRO A 152 12.91 7.66 -26.71
N SER A 153 12.43 8.47 -27.65
CA SER A 153 12.39 9.93 -27.52
C SER A 153 11.39 10.37 -26.48
N GLN A 154 10.18 9.80 -26.48
CA GLN A 154 9.13 10.10 -25.49
C GLN A 154 9.56 9.66 -24.07
N GLU A 155 10.22 8.52 -23.93
CA GLU A 155 10.76 8.08 -22.64
C GLU A 155 11.78 9.07 -22.07
N ARG A 156 12.68 9.58 -22.92
CA ARG A 156 13.64 10.64 -22.52
C ARG A 156 12.94 11.94 -22.14
N GLN A 157 11.90 12.34 -22.88
CA GLN A 157 11.12 13.52 -22.54
C GLN A 157 10.45 13.40 -21.16
N ILE A 158 9.90 12.24 -20.84
CA ILE A 158 9.31 11.95 -19.53
C ILE A 158 10.37 12.13 -18.42
N SER A 159 11.54 11.50 -18.56
CA SER A 159 12.61 11.59 -17.57
C SER A 159 13.10 13.02 -17.40
N GLN A 160 13.26 13.79 -18.49
CA GLN A 160 13.65 15.21 -18.45
C GLN A 160 12.59 16.08 -17.79
N ALA A 161 11.31 15.87 -18.12
CA ALA A 161 10.20 16.61 -17.53
C ALA A 161 10.09 16.37 -16.02
N ILE A 162 10.21 15.12 -15.58
CA ILE A 162 10.21 14.77 -14.16
C ILE A 162 11.39 15.42 -13.43
N ALA A 163 12.59 15.35 -13.99
CA ALA A 163 13.77 16.00 -13.42
C ALA A 163 13.57 17.52 -13.29
N GLY A 164 12.97 18.18 -14.30
CA GLY A 164 12.61 19.59 -14.28
C GLY A 164 11.63 19.92 -13.14
N VAL A 165 10.53 19.20 -13.04
CA VAL A 165 9.54 19.42 -11.96
C VAL A 165 10.14 19.17 -10.59
N MET A 166 10.91 18.08 -10.42
CA MET A 166 11.51 17.73 -9.13
C MET A 166 12.66 18.67 -8.71
N GLY A 167 13.24 19.42 -9.65
CA GLY A 167 14.19 20.49 -9.40
C GLY A 167 13.55 21.80 -8.94
N ALA A 168 12.24 21.98 -9.11
CA ALA A 168 11.52 23.16 -8.68
C ALA A 168 11.24 23.19 -7.16
N ASP A 169 10.77 24.31 -6.64
CA ASP A 169 10.29 24.43 -5.26
C ASP A 169 9.14 23.43 -5.00
N LYS A 170 9.16 22.78 -3.86
CA LYS A 170 8.19 21.72 -3.47
C LYS A 170 6.73 22.15 -3.65
N LYS A 171 6.41 23.42 -3.34
CA LYS A 171 5.04 23.98 -3.50
C LYS A 171 4.50 23.97 -4.94
N HIS A 172 5.40 23.91 -5.94
CA HIS A 172 5.03 23.89 -7.35
C HIS A 172 5.08 22.49 -7.98
N ARG A 173 5.55 21.49 -7.23
CA ARG A 173 5.67 20.13 -7.72
C ARG A 173 4.31 19.43 -7.75
N ARG A 174 3.86 19.10 -8.93
CA ARG A 174 2.62 18.34 -9.17
C ARG A 174 2.65 17.69 -10.55
N LEU A 175 1.71 16.78 -10.80
CA LEU A 175 1.63 16.08 -12.08
C LEU A 175 1.41 17.05 -13.27
N SER A 176 0.53 18.05 -13.12
CA SER A 176 0.28 19.03 -14.17
C SER A 176 1.51 19.87 -14.54
N ALA A 177 2.47 20.07 -13.62
CA ALA A 177 3.71 20.77 -13.94
C ALA A 177 4.60 20.00 -14.94
N VAL A 178 4.42 18.70 -15.08
CA VAL A 178 5.11 17.90 -16.10
C VAL A 178 4.74 18.36 -17.51
N MET A 179 3.51 18.81 -17.73
CA MET A 179 3.03 19.29 -19.02
C MET A 179 3.80 20.50 -19.54
N GLU A 180 4.35 21.33 -18.65
CA GLU A 180 5.16 22.52 -19.03
C GLU A 180 6.46 22.16 -19.77
N PHE A 181 6.90 20.91 -19.64
CA PHE A 181 8.11 20.37 -20.29
C PHE A 181 7.80 19.49 -21.51
N LEU A 182 6.52 19.32 -21.86
CA LEU A 182 6.09 18.47 -22.96
C LEU A 182 5.61 19.32 -24.14
N ASP A 183 5.72 18.77 -25.36
CA ASP A 183 5.24 19.42 -26.58
C ASP A 183 3.69 19.42 -26.60
N PRO A 184 3.04 20.58 -26.55
CA PRO A 184 1.58 20.68 -26.58
C PRO A 184 1.00 20.60 -28.00
N THR A 185 1.84 20.63 -29.05
CA THR A 185 1.40 20.70 -30.45
C THR A 185 1.16 19.33 -31.08
N ASP A 186 1.69 18.25 -30.47
CA ASP A 186 1.46 16.88 -30.90
C ASP A 186 0.12 16.36 -30.39
N GLU A 187 -0.88 16.28 -31.26
CA GLU A 187 -2.24 15.79 -30.93
C GLU A 187 -2.25 14.34 -30.36
N ASN A 188 -1.24 13.54 -30.64
CA ASN A 188 -1.05 12.20 -30.09
C ASN A 188 0.09 12.13 -29.09
N GLY A 189 0.63 13.27 -28.71
CA GLY A 189 1.78 13.43 -27.84
C GLY A 189 1.52 13.11 -26.37
N LEU A 190 2.61 13.20 -25.62
CA LEU A 190 2.57 12.94 -24.17
C LEU A 190 1.72 13.96 -23.42
N CYS A 191 1.71 15.24 -23.85
CA CYS A 191 0.94 16.32 -23.24
C CYS A 191 -0.55 15.99 -23.25
N VAL A 192 -1.12 15.69 -24.41
CA VAL A 192 -2.54 15.35 -24.58
C VAL A 192 -2.92 14.06 -23.82
N ARG A 193 -2.01 13.08 -23.77
CA ARG A 193 -2.25 11.85 -23.02
C ARG A 193 -2.27 12.06 -21.52
N LEU A 194 -1.45 12.99 -21.00
CA LEU A 194 -1.34 13.30 -19.57
C LEU A 194 -2.45 14.22 -19.09
N GLU A 195 -2.99 15.10 -19.95
CA GLU A 195 -3.98 16.14 -19.62
C GLU A 195 -5.16 15.62 -18.80
N ARG A 196 -5.67 14.43 -19.14
CA ARG A 196 -6.81 13.83 -18.43
C ARG A 196 -6.54 13.54 -16.95
N TRP A 197 -5.27 13.36 -16.57
CA TRP A 197 -4.81 13.11 -15.21
C TRP A 197 -4.42 14.36 -14.44
N CYS A 198 -4.40 15.48 -15.13
CA CYS A 198 -4.02 16.77 -14.58
C CYS A 198 -5.25 17.56 -14.09
N ARG A 199 -5.01 18.57 -13.27
CA ARG A 199 -6.04 19.46 -12.74
C ARG A 199 -6.88 20.05 -13.87
N GLY A 200 -8.19 19.92 -13.76
CA GLY A 200 -9.15 20.29 -14.79
C GLY A 200 -9.54 19.13 -15.72
N GLY A 201 -8.75 18.10 -15.81
CA GLY A 201 -9.12 16.86 -16.48
C GLY A 201 -9.98 15.93 -15.62
N PRO A 202 -10.63 14.93 -16.23
CA PRO A 202 -11.58 14.05 -15.54
C PRO A 202 -10.97 13.20 -14.40
N LEU A 203 -9.67 12.96 -14.39
CA LEU A 203 -8.96 12.17 -13.39
C LEU A 203 -7.95 12.98 -12.57
N GLY A 204 -7.94 14.31 -12.71
CA GLY A 204 -7.01 15.20 -11.98
C GLY A 204 -7.16 15.15 -10.46
N TRP A 205 -8.31 14.76 -9.96
CA TRP A 205 -8.60 14.57 -8.54
C TRP A 205 -7.78 13.46 -7.90
N LEU A 206 -7.23 12.52 -8.70
CA LEU A 206 -6.56 11.33 -8.19
C LEU A 206 -5.12 11.60 -7.71
N LEU A 207 -4.27 12.18 -8.57
CA LEU A 207 -2.82 12.30 -8.31
C LEU A 207 -2.27 13.72 -8.49
N ASP A 208 -3.11 14.69 -8.90
CA ASP A 208 -2.68 16.08 -9.15
C ASP A 208 -3.24 17.04 -8.11
N ASN A 209 -3.15 16.66 -6.84
CA ASN A 209 -3.57 17.49 -5.72
C ASN A 209 -2.49 18.53 -5.36
N GLU A 210 -2.89 19.61 -4.68
CA GLU A 210 -1.98 20.71 -4.33
C GLU A 210 -0.90 20.27 -3.34
N ALA A 211 -1.26 19.42 -2.40
CA ALA A 211 -0.34 18.84 -1.42
C ALA A 211 -0.57 17.33 -1.29
N ASP A 212 0.47 16.62 -0.88
CA ASP A 212 0.33 15.23 -0.47
C ASP A 212 -0.07 15.16 1.00
N THR A 213 -1.29 14.68 1.25
CA THR A 213 -1.84 14.57 2.61
C THR A 213 -1.64 13.19 3.23
N LEU A 214 -1.00 12.28 2.50
CA LEU A 214 -0.73 10.92 2.98
C LEU A 214 0.51 10.89 3.88
N ASN A 215 0.29 10.99 5.18
CA ASN A 215 1.33 10.93 6.21
C ASN A 215 1.47 9.49 6.72
N ILE A 216 2.22 8.68 5.97
CA ILE A 216 2.34 7.25 6.27
C ILE A 216 3.21 6.97 7.51
N ASP A 217 4.16 7.85 7.83
CA ASP A 217 5.08 7.68 8.94
C ASP A 217 4.49 8.09 10.30
N GLU A 218 3.46 8.94 10.29
CA GLU A 218 2.90 9.51 11.52
C GLU A 218 1.85 8.61 12.19
N CYS A 219 1.35 7.59 11.48
CA CYS A 219 0.27 6.77 11.98
C CYS A 219 0.62 5.29 11.90
N PRO A 220 0.60 4.57 13.04
CA PRO A 220 0.94 3.14 13.05
C PRO A 220 -0.13 2.26 12.39
N ILE A 221 -1.35 2.76 12.22
CA ILE A 221 -2.45 2.00 11.60
C ILE A 221 -3.13 2.87 10.56
N MET A 222 -3.15 2.40 9.32
CA MET A 222 -3.81 3.07 8.20
C MET A 222 -4.77 2.13 7.50
N GLY A 223 -5.97 2.61 7.22
CA GLY A 223 -6.94 1.93 6.38
C GLY A 223 -7.26 2.75 5.13
N PHE A 224 -7.39 2.08 4.00
CA PHE A 224 -7.79 2.67 2.74
C PHE A 224 -9.04 1.96 2.24
N ASP A 225 -10.16 2.68 2.12
CA ASP A 225 -11.31 2.16 1.41
C ASP A 225 -11.07 2.30 -0.09
N VAL A 226 -10.94 1.18 -0.76
CA VAL A 226 -10.67 1.10 -2.19
C VAL A 226 -11.88 0.61 -2.99
N THR A 227 -13.06 0.55 -2.38
CA THR A 227 -14.29 0.00 -2.95
C THR A 227 -14.56 0.51 -4.36
N GLU A 228 -14.57 1.84 -4.54
CA GLU A 228 -14.90 2.45 -5.83
C GLU A 228 -13.81 2.25 -6.89
N PHE A 229 -12.58 1.91 -6.48
CA PHE A 229 -11.46 1.65 -7.41
C PHE A 229 -11.36 0.20 -7.85
N LEU A 230 -11.89 -0.75 -7.06
CA LEU A 230 -11.75 -2.17 -7.36
C LEU A 230 -12.35 -2.58 -8.71
N ASP A 231 -13.38 -1.89 -9.16
CA ASP A 231 -14.10 -2.19 -10.39
C ASP A 231 -13.72 -1.24 -11.56
N ASN A 232 -12.74 -0.33 -11.35
CA ASN A 232 -12.24 0.60 -12.36
C ASN A 232 -10.73 0.45 -12.55
N ASP A 233 -10.32 -0.33 -13.54
CA ASP A 233 -8.92 -0.63 -13.85
C ASP A 233 -8.08 0.63 -14.10
N GLU A 234 -8.69 1.66 -14.67
CA GLU A 234 -8.00 2.90 -15.00
C GLU A 234 -7.50 3.63 -13.77
N THR A 235 -8.34 3.78 -12.73
CA THR A 235 -7.99 4.48 -11.49
C THR A 235 -7.34 3.57 -10.47
N ARG A 236 -7.69 2.26 -10.47
CA ARG A 236 -7.15 1.26 -9.55
C ARG A 236 -5.64 1.17 -9.63
N THR A 237 -5.11 0.91 -10.83
CA THR A 237 -3.68 0.63 -10.99
C THR A 237 -2.79 1.78 -10.53
N PRO A 238 -2.96 3.05 -10.97
CA PRO A 238 -2.10 4.14 -10.50
C PRO A 238 -2.27 4.44 -9.01
N THR A 239 -3.47 4.23 -8.45
CA THR A 239 -3.71 4.36 -7.00
C THR A 239 -2.90 3.33 -6.22
N ILE A 240 -2.99 2.06 -6.60
CA ILE A 240 -2.24 0.99 -5.94
C ILE A 240 -0.73 1.17 -6.12
N MET A 241 -0.27 1.56 -7.32
CA MET A 241 1.14 1.87 -7.55
C MET A 241 1.64 2.94 -6.56
N TYR A 242 0.91 4.04 -6.39
CA TYR A 242 1.28 5.09 -5.46
C TYR A 242 1.25 4.63 -4.00
N LEU A 243 0.18 3.98 -3.56
CA LEU A 243 0.05 3.49 -2.19
C LEU A 243 1.12 2.46 -1.85
N MET A 244 1.40 1.51 -2.75
CA MET A 244 2.46 0.51 -2.54
C MET A 244 3.84 1.15 -2.47
N HIS A 245 4.16 2.11 -3.34
CA HIS A 245 5.41 2.85 -3.27
C HIS A 245 5.58 3.59 -1.91
N ARG A 246 4.50 4.18 -1.41
CA ARG A 246 4.50 4.82 -0.08
C ARG A 246 4.68 3.80 1.05
N ILE A 247 4.05 2.62 0.94
CA ILE A 247 4.19 1.53 1.92
C ILE A 247 5.60 0.96 1.93
N GLU A 248 6.27 0.87 0.77
CA GLU A 248 7.66 0.42 0.68
C GLU A 248 8.61 1.28 1.52
N SER A 249 8.32 2.57 1.71
CA SER A 249 9.12 3.43 2.59
C SER A 249 9.08 3.01 4.07
N LEU A 250 8.08 2.21 4.47
CA LEU A 250 7.98 1.64 5.81
C LEU A 250 8.93 0.45 6.03
N PHE A 251 9.57 -0.08 4.98
CA PHE A 251 10.49 -1.22 5.09
C PHE A 251 11.89 -0.79 5.53
N ASP A 252 11.97 0.11 6.48
CA ASP A 252 13.17 0.66 7.09
C ASP A 252 13.76 -0.23 8.21
N GLY A 253 13.20 -1.42 8.41
CA GLY A 253 13.54 -2.35 9.48
C GLY A 253 12.50 -2.44 10.58
N ARG A 254 11.46 -1.59 10.56
CA ARG A 254 10.28 -1.74 11.42
C ARG A 254 9.47 -2.97 11.03
N ARG A 255 8.59 -3.39 11.93
CA ARG A 255 7.59 -4.43 11.61
C ARG A 255 6.49 -3.82 10.75
N VAL A 256 6.12 -4.53 9.68
CA VAL A 256 5.02 -4.08 8.80
C VAL A 256 4.05 -5.24 8.61
N ALA A 257 2.75 -4.96 8.72
CA ALA A 257 1.68 -5.89 8.38
C ALA A 257 0.74 -5.23 7.37
N ILE A 258 0.49 -5.90 6.26
CA ILE A 258 -0.40 -5.43 5.20
C ILE A 258 -1.58 -6.40 5.13
N PHE A 259 -2.78 -5.88 5.27
CA PHE A 259 -4.04 -6.59 5.13
C PHE A 259 -4.71 -6.15 3.83
N MET A 260 -5.22 -7.10 3.05
CA MET A 260 -5.87 -6.81 1.77
C MET A 260 -7.18 -7.60 1.67
N ASP A 261 -8.30 -6.94 1.90
CA ASP A 261 -9.61 -7.51 1.59
C ASP A 261 -9.83 -7.50 0.07
N GLU A 262 -10.51 -8.53 -0.45
CA GLU A 262 -10.75 -8.72 -1.89
C GLU A 262 -9.45 -8.67 -2.74
N PHE A 263 -8.35 -9.21 -2.22
CA PHE A 263 -7.00 -9.15 -2.81
C PHE A 263 -6.94 -9.47 -4.30
N TRP A 264 -7.73 -10.46 -4.77
CA TRP A 264 -7.79 -10.85 -6.19
C TRP A 264 -8.31 -9.73 -7.12
N LYS A 265 -8.99 -8.72 -6.59
CA LYS A 265 -9.42 -7.55 -7.36
C LYS A 265 -8.33 -6.47 -7.45
N LEU A 266 -7.30 -6.56 -6.61
CA LEU A 266 -6.17 -5.63 -6.61
C LEU A 266 -5.06 -6.06 -7.57
N LEU A 267 -5.07 -7.33 -8.00
CA LEU A 267 -4.17 -7.90 -9.01
C LEU A 267 -4.67 -7.57 -10.42
#